data_e6bb976deed8898ddabecd8503882528
#
_entry.id   e6bb976deed8898ddabecd8503882528
#
_cell.length_a   1.000
_cell.length_b   1.000
_cell.length_c   1.000
_cell.angle_alpha   90.00
_cell.angle_beta   90.00
_cell.angle_gamma   90.00
#
_symmetry.space_group_name_H-M   'P 1'
#
loop_
_entity.id
_entity.type
_entity.pdbx_description
1 polymer ?
#
loop_
_entity_poly.entity_id
_entity_poly.type
_entity_poly.pdbx_seq_one_letter_code
_entity_poly.pdbx_strand_id
1 'polypeptide(L)'
;MATNKVIVLVAPTGGMAFKSQNPHLPTQPAEIARDVYGCYNAGASVVAVHARLPNDEATCNADIYRSINEQIRAKCDIVINNSTGGGVHGDMIQPIEGGMWDTVWEERIKGMEAGAEMCTLDACTFVASFGGKEVLLNTSPSRCRYLAEEMKKRGIKPEWEVFGPTHIVQDVNTLIQLGLDEPPYVINMVMNAHRGFQNAMPYNPKSLQYMVDLLPKDSIFCVSGIGPAQLPASVNSLLLGGQIIRVGLEDNLYYRQGQLARNVELVERTVRILREMDYEIATPAEARQMLGLPRTDTPVRPQFSVA
;
A
#
# COMPACT_ATOMS: atom_id res chain seq x y z
N MET A 1 -10.26 27.07 -6.12
CA MET A 1 -10.89 25.89 -6.71
C MET A 1 -10.15 24.68 -6.15
N ALA A 2 -10.84 23.71 -5.57
CA ALA A 2 -10.20 22.47 -5.19
C ALA A 2 -9.56 21.88 -6.46
N THR A 3 -8.29 21.49 -6.39
CA THR A 3 -7.60 20.88 -7.52
C THR A 3 -8.25 19.52 -7.76
N ASN A 4 -8.74 19.30 -8.98
CA ASN A 4 -9.34 18.02 -9.42
C ASN A 4 -8.25 16.96 -9.66
N LYS A 5 -7.16 16.99 -8.85
CA LYS A 5 -5.99 16.11 -9.00
C LYS A 5 -6.12 14.88 -8.14
N VAL A 6 -5.75 13.74 -8.74
CA VAL A 6 -5.80 12.43 -8.11
C VAL A 6 -4.42 11.77 -8.18
N ILE A 7 -3.97 11.24 -7.05
CA ILE A 7 -2.77 10.42 -6.95
C ILE A 7 -3.09 9.02 -7.48
N VAL A 8 -2.28 8.51 -8.40
CA VAL A 8 -2.33 7.11 -8.82
C VAL A 8 -1.25 6.34 -8.06
N LEU A 9 -1.68 5.45 -7.17
CA LEU A 9 -0.83 4.58 -6.37
C LEU A 9 -0.82 3.18 -7.00
N VAL A 10 0.36 2.66 -7.30
CA VAL A 10 0.53 1.28 -7.75
C VAL A 10 1.07 0.39 -6.64
N ALA A 11 0.43 -0.76 -6.41
CA ALA A 11 0.86 -1.81 -5.48
C ALA A 11 1.27 -3.07 -6.28
N PRO A 12 2.56 -3.16 -6.71
CA PRO A 12 2.95 -4.10 -7.76
C PRO A 12 3.09 -5.54 -7.30
N THR A 13 3.39 -5.79 -6.02
CA THR A 13 3.90 -7.10 -5.56
C THR A 13 3.03 -7.74 -4.48
N GLY A 14 2.78 -7.01 -3.39
CA GLY A 14 2.11 -7.52 -2.20
C GLY A 14 2.86 -8.63 -1.45
N GLY A 15 2.28 -9.07 -0.33
CA GLY A 15 2.81 -10.12 0.54
C GLY A 15 2.16 -11.51 0.37
N MET A 16 1.20 -11.71 -0.55
CA MET A 16 0.34 -12.90 -0.57
C MET A 16 0.46 -13.74 -1.84
N ALA A 17 0.46 -13.13 -3.02
CA ALA A 17 0.43 -13.83 -4.30
C ALA A 17 1.81 -14.36 -4.71
N PHE A 18 1.83 -15.37 -5.58
CA PHE A 18 3.04 -15.97 -6.16
C PHE A 18 3.01 -15.92 -7.69
N LYS A 19 4.20 -15.99 -8.32
CA LYS A 19 4.35 -16.05 -9.79
C LYS A 19 3.59 -17.22 -10.43
N SER A 20 3.36 -18.30 -9.69
CA SER A 20 2.51 -19.41 -10.14
C SER A 20 1.06 -19.02 -10.38
N GLN A 21 0.56 -17.97 -9.72
CA GLN A 21 -0.80 -17.46 -9.89
C GLN A 21 -0.87 -16.39 -10.99
N ASN A 22 0.19 -15.58 -11.13
CA ASN A 22 0.34 -14.62 -12.22
C ASN A 22 1.85 -14.46 -12.54
N PRO A 23 2.32 -14.92 -13.73
CA PRO A 23 3.74 -14.87 -14.10
C PRO A 23 4.27 -13.44 -14.28
N HIS A 24 3.39 -12.44 -14.32
CA HIS A 24 3.77 -11.03 -14.42
C HIS A 24 3.99 -10.35 -13.06
N LEU A 25 3.80 -11.07 -11.94
CA LEU A 25 4.04 -10.55 -10.61
C LEU A 25 5.55 -10.29 -10.40
N PRO A 26 5.99 -9.04 -10.22
CA PRO A 26 7.40 -8.75 -9.95
C PRO A 26 7.68 -9.04 -8.46
N THR A 27 8.72 -9.83 -8.18
CA THR A 27 9.07 -10.20 -6.80
C THR A 27 10.49 -9.83 -6.43
N GLN A 28 11.41 -9.76 -7.40
CA GLN A 28 12.80 -9.45 -7.16
C GLN A 28 13.10 -7.96 -7.39
N PRO A 29 14.11 -7.37 -6.72
CA PRO A 29 14.37 -5.92 -6.77
C PRO A 29 14.45 -5.34 -8.18
N ALA A 30 15.15 -6.00 -9.10
CA ALA A 30 15.27 -5.53 -10.48
C ALA A 30 13.96 -5.66 -11.29
N GLU A 31 13.13 -6.66 -10.99
CA GLU A 31 11.81 -6.84 -11.60
C GLU A 31 10.87 -5.75 -11.11
N ILE A 32 10.81 -5.52 -9.79
CA ILE A 32 9.99 -4.48 -9.16
C ILE A 32 10.36 -3.11 -9.72
N ALA A 33 11.65 -2.76 -9.73
CA ALA A 33 12.08 -1.45 -10.22
C ALA A 33 11.78 -1.23 -11.72
N ARG A 34 11.82 -2.27 -12.54
CA ARG A 34 11.45 -2.20 -13.96
C ARG A 34 9.95 -2.01 -14.14
N ASP A 35 9.17 -2.77 -13.40
CA ASP A 35 7.70 -2.72 -13.45
C ASP A 35 7.19 -1.36 -12.97
N VAL A 36 7.71 -0.89 -11.84
CA VAL A 36 7.41 0.44 -11.27
C VAL A 36 7.76 1.56 -12.26
N TYR A 37 8.88 1.48 -12.95
CA TYR A 37 9.24 2.46 -13.99
C TYR A 37 8.23 2.48 -15.14
N GLY A 38 7.72 1.32 -15.57
CA GLY A 38 6.62 1.24 -16.54
C GLY A 38 5.34 1.91 -16.02
N CYS A 39 4.98 1.65 -14.76
CA CYS A 39 3.82 2.26 -14.11
C CYS A 39 3.97 3.78 -13.92
N TYR A 40 5.16 4.25 -13.57
CA TYR A 40 5.49 5.68 -13.49
C TYR A 40 5.26 6.39 -14.84
N ASN A 41 5.77 5.81 -15.93
CA ASN A 41 5.56 6.36 -17.28
C ASN A 41 4.08 6.33 -17.70
N ALA A 42 3.28 5.41 -17.16
CA ALA A 42 1.84 5.33 -17.37
C ALA A 42 1.04 6.32 -16.50
N GLY A 43 1.68 6.98 -15.51
CA GLY A 43 1.08 8.01 -14.67
C GLY A 43 0.98 7.70 -13.18
N ALA A 44 1.59 6.61 -12.70
CA ALA A 44 1.68 6.37 -11.26
C ALA A 44 2.63 7.37 -10.59
N SER A 45 2.22 7.92 -9.45
CA SER A 45 3.01 8.90 -8.68
C SER A 45 3.42 8.41 -7.29
N VAL A 46 2.83 7.30 -6.83
CA VAL A 46 3.19 6.62 -5.58
C VAL A 46 3.30 5.11 -5.84
N VAL A 47 4.24 4.44 -5.19
CA VAL A 47 4.35 2.98 -5.20
C VAL A 47 4.32 2.41 -3.79
N ALA A 48 3.44 1.42 -3.54
CA ALA A 48 3.44 0.60 -2.34
C ALA A 48 4.31 -0.65 -2.57
N VAL A 49 5.40 -0.77 -1.81
CA VAL A 49 6.44 -1.78 -2.04
C VAL A 49 6.37 -2.88 -1.00
N HIS A 50 6.35 -4.12 -1.46
CA HIS A 50 6.64 -5.30 -0.67
C HIS A 50 7.96 -5.94 -1.11
N ALA A 51 8.77 -6.38 -0.15
CA ALA A 51 9.98 -7.14 -0.40
C ALA A 51 9.71 -8.65 -0.39
N ARG A 52 10.48 -9.38 -1.18
CA ARG A 52 10.44 -10.84 -1.27
C ARG A 52 11.83 -11.44 -1.15
N LEU A 53 11.94 -12.57 -0.47
CA LEU A 53 13.15 -13.40 -0.47
C LEU A 53 13.43 -13.94 -1.88
N PRO A 54 14.65 -14.47 -2.16
CA PRO A 54 14.98 -15.07 -3.46
C PRO A 54 14.06 -16.23 -3.89
N ASN A 55 13.39 -16.88 -2.95
CA ASN A 55 12.39 -17.94 -3.20
C ASN A 55 10.95 -17.41 -3.36
N ASP A 56 10.80 -16.09 -3.55
CA ASP A 56 9.53 -15.36 -3.67
C ASP A 56 8.67 -15.32 -2.38
N GLU A 57 9.14 -15.80 -1.25
CA GLU A 57 8.45 -15.64 0.03
C GLU A 57 8.55 -14.22 0.57
N ALA A 58 7.56 -13.81 1.37
CA ALA A 58 7.49 -12.48 1.95
C ALA A 58 8.61 -12.22 2.97
N THR A 59 9.10 -10.98 3.01
CA THR A 59 10.09 -10.51 3.98
C THR A 59 9.96 -9.01 4.19
N CYS A 60 10.40 -8.52 5.35
CA CYS A 60 10.68 -7.10 5.58
C CYS A 60 12.19 -6.82 5.71
N ASN A 61 13.05 -7.66 5.17
CA ASN A 61 14.50 -7.49 5.22
C ASN A 61 14.92 -6.09 4.68
N ALA A 62 15.60 -5.32 5.52
CA ALA A 62 15.97 -3.94 5.25
C ALA A 62 16.89 -3.79 4.02
N ASP A 63 17.80 -4.74 3.79
CA ASP A 63 18.73 -4.68 2.66
C ASP A 63 18.03 -4.95 1.34
N ILE A 64 17.04 -5.85 1.33
CA ILE A 64 16.21 -6.11 0.15
C ILE A 64 15.35 -4.87 -0.17
N TYR A 65 14.69 -4.27 0.82
CA TYR A 65 13.96 -3.02 0.64
C TYR A 65 14.87 -1.89 0.15
N ARG A 66 16.07 -1.75 0.72
CA ARG A 66 17.05 -0.74 0.28
C ARG A 66 17.42 -0.94 -1.18
N SER A 67 17.71 -2.17 -1.58
CA SER A 67 18.02 -2.51 -2.97
C SER A 67 16.85 -2.19 -3.91
N ILE A 68 15.59 -2.45 -3.51
CA ILE A 68 14.41 -2.09 -4.30
C ILE A 68 14.32 -0.56 -4.43
N ASN A 69 14.38 0.15 -3.30
CA ASN A 69 14.22 1.61 -3.25
C ASN A 69 15.30 2.33 -4.07
N GLU A 70 16.56 1.91 -3.97
CA GLU A 70 17.68 2.47 -4.74
C GLU A 70 17.49 2.24 -6.23
N GLN A 71 17.08 1.03 -6.65
CA GLN A 71 16.86 0.73 -8.06
C GLN A 71 15.64 1.47 -8.63
N ILE A 72 14.60 1.74 -7.84
CA ILE A 72 13.47 2.57 -8.26
C ILE A 72 13.93 4.02 -8.42
N ARG A 73 14.62 4.59 -7.41
CA ARG A 73 15.11 5.98 -7.45
C ARG A 73 16.10 6.25 -8.56
N ALA A 74 16.88 5.24 -8.96
CA ALA A 74 17.79 5.34 -10.12
C ALA A 74 17.03 5.50 -11.45
N LYS A 75 15.72 5.20 -11.50
CA LYS A 75 14.90 5.24 -12.72
C LYS A 75 13.86 6.37 -12.73
N CYS A 76 13.26 6.70 -11.60
CA CYS A 76 12.18 7.67 -11.54
C CYS A 76 12.04 8.29 -10.14
N ASP A 77 11.30 9.41 -10.08
CA ASP A 77 11.03 10.19 -8.88
C ASP A 77 9.69 9.82 -8.21
N ILE A 78 9.25 8.58 -8.34
CA ILE A 78 8.01 8.11 -7.71
C ILE A 78 8.13 8.14 -6.18
N VAL A 79 7.05 8.48 -5.47
CA VAL A 79 7.00 8.41 -3.99
C VAL A 79 7.04 6.94 -3.57
N ILE A 80 7.91 6.60 -2.63
CA ILE A 80 8.09 5.23 -2.15
C ILE A 80 7.43 5.05 -0.79
N ASN A 81 6.53 4.07 -0.71
CA ASN A 81 5.82 3.62 0.47
C ASN A 81 6.15 2.15 0.74
N ASN A 82 6.97 1.85 1.75
CA ASN A 82 7.33 0.48 2.10
C ASN A 82 6.27 -0.16 3.01
N SER A 83 5.97 -1.43 2.79
CA SER A 83 5.10 -2.17 3.69
C SER A 83 5.82 -2.55 4.99
N THR A 84 5.14 -2.38 6.13
CA THR A 84 5.49 -2.99 7.42
C THR A 84 4.58 -4.18 7.75
N GLY A 85 3.59 -4.48 6.92
CA GLY A 85 2.77 -5.69 7.01
C GLY A 85 3.53 -6.95 6.64
N GLY A 86 4.41 -6.84 5.64
CA GLY A 86 5.25 -7.92 5.13
C GLY A 86 4.45 -8.99 4.40
N GLY A 87 3.86 -9.91 5.13
CA GLY A 87 3.07 -11.02 4.59
C GLY A 87 2.83 -12.10 5.63
N VAL A 88 2.23 -13.20 5.19
CA VAL A 88 1.80 -14.32 6.06
C VAL A 88 2.57 -15.63 5.78
N HIS A 89 3.79 -15.50 5.26
CA HIS A 89 4.71 -16.60 4.97
C HIS A 89 6.17 -16.13 4.98
N GLY A 90 7.12 -16.99 4.66
CA GLY A 90 8.53 -16.66 4.68
C GLY A 90 9.08 -16.50 6.10
N ASP A 91 9.99 -15.54 6.28
CA ASP A 91 10.57 -15.17 7.58
C ASP A 91 9.66 -14.28 8.43
N MET A 92 8.48 -13.91 7.88
CA MET A 92 7.51 -13.05 8.53
C MET A 92 6.67 -13.75 9.60
N ILE A 93 6.69 -15.09 9.67
CA ILE A 93 5.83 -15.86 10.57
C ILE A 93 6.58 -16.94 11.33
N GLN A 94 6.12 -17.22 12.55
CA GLN A 94 6.62 -18.30 13.39
C GLN A 94 5.47 -19.06 14.04
N PRO A 95 5.61 -20.39 14.29
CA PRO A 95 4.59 -21.17 14.97
C PRO A 95 4.45 -20.74 16.44
N ILE A 96 3.22 -20.75 16.94
CA ILE A 96 2.89 -20.56 18.36
C ILE A 96 2.06 -21.72 18.88
N GLU A 97 1.82 -21.77 20.20
CA GLU A 97 0.98 -22.79 20.82
C GLU A 97 -0.42 -22.83 20.22
N GLY A 98 -1.04 -24.01 20.20
CA GLY A 98 -2.40 -24.20 19.64
C GLY A 98 -2.45 -24.37 18.13
N GLY A 99 -1.33 -24.52 17.43
CA GLY A 99 -1.28 -24.78 15.99
C GLY A 99 -1.45 -23.55 15.10
N MET A 100 -1.49 -22.37 15.69
CA MET A 100 -1.50 -21.10 14.98
C MET A 100 -0.07 -20.60 14.69
N TRP A 101 0.03 -19.54 13.91
CA TRP A 101 1.26 -18.81 13.64
C TRP A 101 1.10 -17.35 14.10
N ASP A 102 2.18 -16.70 14.51
CA ASP A 102 2.22 -15.26 14.81
C ASP A 102 3.21 -14.58 13.86
N THR A 103 3.00 -13.30 13.62
CA THR A 103 3.98 -12.50 12.89
C THR A 103 5.23 -12.26 13.72
N VAL A 104 6.40 -12.36 13.07
CA VAL A 104 7.70 -12.04 13.69
C VAL A 104 7.85 -10.53 13.76
N TRP A 105 7.63 -9.99 14.93
CA TRP A 105 7.59 -8.54 15.14
C TRP A 105 8.89 -7.84 14.73
N GLU A 106 10.03 -8.41 15.11
CA GLU A 106 11.35 -7.89 14.82
C GLU A 106 11.66 -7.84 13.32
N GLU A 107 11.04 -8.71 12.53
CA GLU A 107 11.15 -8.67 11.07
C GLU A 107 10.26 -7.56 10.50
N ARG A 108 9.01 -7.42 10.97
CA ARG A 108 8.05 -6.42 10.46
C ARG A 108 8.59 -5.00 10.50
N ILE A 109 9.25 -4.61 11.59
CA ILE A 109 9.72 -3.23 11.78
C ILE A 109 10.88 -2.84 10.85
N LYS A 110 11.59 -3.81 10.26
CA LYS A 110 12.74 -3.55 9.38
C LYS A 110 12.37 -2.82 8.08
N GLY A 111 11.13 -2.90 7.63
CA GLY A 111 10.64 -2.15 6.46
C GLY A 111 10.85 -0.63 6.57
N MET A 112 10.89 -0.09 7.80
CA MET A 112 11.15 1.33 8.07
C MET A 112 12.63 1.75 7.93
N GLU A 113 13.56 0.81 7.81
CA GLU A 113 15.01 1.07 7.84
C GLU A 113 15.62 1.37 6.46
N ALA A 114 14.83 1.27 5.40
CA ALA A 114 15.29 1.36 4.02
C ALA A 114 15.12 2.74 3.38
N GLY A 115 14.81 3.77 4.14
CA GLY A 115 14.75 5.16 3.67
C GLY A 115 13.56 5.45 2.74
N ALA A 116 12.40 4.86 2.97
CA ALA A 116 11.14 5.21 2.29
C ALA A 116 10.59 6.55 2.81
N GLU A 117 9.80 7.23 1.99
CA GLU A 117 9.11 8.47 2.36
C GLU A 117 7.87 8.17 3.20
N MET A 118 7.25 7.03 2.94
CA MET A 118 6.07 6.51 3.64
C MET A 118 6.27 5.06 4.04
N CYS A 119 5.53 4.62 5.04
CA CYS A 119 5.35 3.20 5.33
C CYS A 119 3.90 2.90 5.66
N THR A 120 3.43 1.70 5.26
CA THR A 120 2.10 1.24 5.70
C THR A 120 2.13 0.93 7.19
N LEU A 121 1.00 1.14 7.86
CA LEU A 121 0.77 0.79 9.24
C LEU A 121 -0.59 0.11 9.37
N ASP A 122 -0.58 -1.23 9.51
CA ASP A 122 -1.80 -2.00 9.80
C ASP A 122 -2.31 -1.62 11.19
N ALA A 123 -3.32 -0.79 11.27
CA ALA A 123 -3.87 -0.28 12.54
C ALA A 123 -4.81 -1.30 13.19
N CYS A 124 -4.42 -2.58 13.23
CA CYS A 124 -5.31 -3.64 13.71
C CYS A 124 -4.57 -4.96 13.97
N THR A 125 -5.19 -5.77 14.83
CA THR A 125 -4.85 -7.19 15.00
C THR A 125 -5.97 -8.03 14.39
N PHE A 126 -5.61 -9.01 13.55
CA PHE A 126 -6.55 -9.96 12.95
C PHE A 126 -5.88 -11.30 12.61
N VAL A 127 -6.67 -12.31 12.34
CA VAL A 127 -6.18 -13.62 11.88
C VAL A 127 -6.33 -13.72 10.37
N ALA A 128 -5.25 -14.05 9.68
CA ALA A 128 -5.24 -14.39 8.27
C ALA A 128 -5.26 -15.90 8.08
N SER A 129 -6.19 -16.41 7.27
CA SER A 129 -6.21 -17.81 6.84
C SER A 129 -5.59 -17.91 5.46
N PHE A 130 -4.39 -18.50 5.38
CA PHE A 130 -3.64 -18.60 4.13
C PHE A 130 -2.82 -19.89 4.07
N GLY A 131 -2.88 -20.62 2.93
CA GLY A 131 -2.09 -21.82 2.70
C GLY A 131 -2.29 -22.93 3.75
N GLY A 132 -3.50 -23.02 4.31
CA GLY A 132 -3.81 -24.00 5.39
C GLY A 132 -3.30 -23.60 6.78
N LYS A 133 -2.79 -22.39 6.93
CA LYS A 133 -2.33 -21.80 8.21
C LYS A 133 -3.29 -20.71 8.67
N GLU A 134 -3.40 -20.55 9.98
CA GLU A 134 -4.01 -19.39 10.63
C GLU A 134 -2.89 -18.55 11.23
N VAL A 135 -2.72 -17.33 10.72
CA VAL A 135 -1.64 -16.42 11.08
C VAL A 135 -2.21 -15.21 11.82
N LEU A 136 -1.80 -15.01 13.04
CA LEU A 136 -2.12 -13.83 13.83
C LEU A 136 -1.26 -12.65 13.34
N LEU A 137 -1.88 -11.70 12.64
CA LEU A 137 -1.23 -10.42 12.36
C LEU A 137 -1.39 -9.55 13.61
N ASN A 138 -0.38 -9.59 14.45
CA ASN A 138 -0.41 -9.05 15.78
C ASN A 138 0.10 -7.61 15.80
N THR A 139 -0.77 -6.65 15.45
CA THR A 139 -0.52 -5.23 15.68
C THR A 139 -1.42 -4.76 16.84
N SER A 140 -1.09 -5.22 18.05
CA SER A 140 -1.79 -4.79 19.28
C SER A 140 -1.71 -3.26 19.42
N PRO A 141 -2.59 -2.61 20.22
CA PRO A 141 -2.56 -1.15 20.39
C PRO A 141 -1.18 -0.59 20.78
N SER A 142 -0.40 -1.31 21.62
CA SER A 142 0.96 -0.92 21.98
C SER A 142 1.94 -1.03 20.81
N ARG A 143 1.83 -2.06 19.98
CA ARG A 143 2.65 -2.24 18.77
C ARG A 143 2.28 -1.22 17.69
N CYS A 144 1.00 -0.93 17.51
CA CYS A 144 0.52 0.11 16.62
C CYS A 144 1.09 1.48 17.02
N ARG A 145 1.02 1.81 18.30
CA ARG A 145 1.64 3.02 18.85
C ARG A 145 3.15 3.05 18.63
N TYR A 146 3.87 1.96 18.90
CA TYR A 146 5.31 1.86 18.67
C TYR A 146 5.68 2.13 17.20
N LEU A 147 4.94 1.54 16.23
CA LEU A 147 5.16 1.81 14.81
C LEU A 147 4.98 3.29 14.47
N ALA A 148 3.92 3.92 14.97
CA ALA A 148 3.64 5.33 14.72
C ALA A 148 4.73 6.24 15.35
N GLU A 149 5.18 5.94 16.57
CA GLU A 149 6.28 6.66 17.24
C GLU A 149 7.60 6.52 16.44
N GLU A 150 7.92 5.32 15.98
CA GLU A 150 9.15 5.08 15.22
C GLU A 150 9.09 5.69 13.81
N MET A 151 7.93 5.69 13.15
CA MET A 151 7.74 6.40 11.88
C MET A 151 7.91 7.90 12.07
N LYS A 152 7.26 8.50 13.08
CA LYS A 152 7.40 9.92 13.41
C LYS A 152 8.85 10.31 13.69
N LYS A 153 9.56 9.52 14.51
CA LYS A 153 10.98 9.74 14.85
C LYS A 153 11.89 9.71 13.62
N ARG A 154 11.56 8.91 12.61
CA ARG A 154 12.32 8.78 11.35
C ARG A 154 11.87 9.76 10.27
N GLY A 155 10.86 10.56 10.50
CA GLY A 155 10.26 11.44 9.49
C GLY A 155 9.55 10.67 8.36
N ILE A 156 9.06 9.46 8.65
CA ILE A 156 8.30 8.63 7.73
C ILE A 156 6.81 8.93 7.93
N LYS A 157 6.10 9.20 6.83
CA LYS A 157 4.64 9.39 6.85
C LYS A 157 3.93 8.04 6.91
N PRO A 158 3.06 7.79 7.91
CA PRO A 158 2.27 6.56 7.92
C PRO A 158 1.19 6.59 6.83
N GLU A 159 0.96 5.45 6.17
CA GLU A 159 -0.29 5.11 5.51
C GLU A 159 -1.04 4.16 6.45
N TRP A 160 -2.12 4.66 7.04
CA TRP A 160 -2.94 3.89 7.97
C TRP A 160 -3.81 2.89 7.22
N GLU A 161 -3.50 1.60 7.32
CA GLU A 161 -4.31 0.54 6.73
C GLU A 161 -5.36 0.06 7.71
N VAL A 162 -6.63 0.18 7.31
CA VAL A 162 -7.80 -0.14 8.12
C VAL A 162 -8.71 -1.13 7.40
N PHE A 163 -9.09 -2.21 8.07
CA PHE A 163 -9.88 -3.32 7.52
C PHE A 163 -11.34 -3.30 7.97
N GLY A 164 -11.68 -2.39 8.86
CA GLY A 164 -13.01 -2.23 9.41
C GLY A 164 -13.18 -0.93 10.19
N PRO A 165 -14.42 -0.57 10.54
CA PRO A 165 -14.74 0.71 11.16
C PRO A 165 -14.10 0.89 12.55
N THR A 166 -13.94 -0.19 13.32
CA THR A 166 -13.34 -0.14 14.66
C THR A 166 -11.87 0.29 14.60
N HIS A 167 -11.14 -0.07 13.55
CA HIS A 167 -9.74 0.33 13.38
C HIS A 167 -9.59 1.85 13.21
N ILE A 168 -10.57 2.51 12.58
CA ILE A 168 -10.58 3.96 12.44
C ILE A 168 -10.84 4.62 13.79
N VAL A 169 -11.94 4.23 14.45
CA VAL A 169 -12.40 4.94 15.66
C VAL A 169 -11.59 4.62 16.90
N GLN A 170 -11.01 3.43 16.98
CA GLN A 170 -10.26 2.95 18.13
C GLN A 170 -8.76 3.24 17.98
N ASP A 171 -8.12 2.75 16.91
CA ASP A 171 -6.67 2.78 16.77
C ASP A 171 -6.19 4.09 16.12
N VAL A 172 -6.63 4.38 14.89
CA VAL A 172 -6.17 5.56 14.13
C VAL A 172 -6.49 6.87 14.87
N ASN A 173 -7.75 7.07 15.28
CA ASN A 173 -8.16 8.30 15.97
C ASN A 173 -7.39 8.50 17.29
N THR A 174 -7.17 7.42 18.06
CA THR A 174 -6.40 7.50 19.32
C THR A 174 -4.96 7.94 19.07
N LEU A 175 -4.29 7.39 18.06
CA LEU A 175 -2.91 7.71 17.77
C LEU A 175 -2.74 9.11 17.17
N ILE A 176 -3.69 9.57 16.37
CA ILE A 176 -3.77 10.96 15.89
C ILE A 176 -3.95 11.93 17.05
N GLN A 177 -4.85 11.65 17.99
CA GLN A 177 -5.07 12.47 19.19
C GLN A 177 -3.83 12.56 20.10
N LEU A 178 -2.98 11.53 20.08
CA LEU A 178 -1.68 11.53 20.76
C LEU A 178 -0.60 12.31 19.98
N GLY A 179 -0.94 12.90 18.84
CA GLY A 179 -0.03 13.67 18.00
C GLY A 179 1.05 12.80 17.33
N LEU A 180 0.75 11.54 17.04
CA LEU A 180 1.70 10.63 16.39
C LEU A 180 1.70 10.72 14.87
N ASP A 181 0.75 11.44 14.28
CA ASP A 181 0.73 11.82 12.87
C ASP A 181 0.25 13.27 12.73
N GLU A 182 0.60 13.91 11.62
CA GLU A 182 0.21 15.26 11.26
C GLU A 182 -0.65 15.25 9.99
N PRO A 183 -1.64 16.17 9.84
CA PRO A 183 -2.44 16.20 8.62
C PRO A 183 -1.61 16.55 7.36
N PRO A 184 -2.01 16.05 6.19
CA PRO A 184 -3.17 15.20 5.95
C PRO A 184 -2.96 13.77 6.43
N TYR A 185 -3.98 13.14 7.02
CA TYR A 185 -3.90 11.75 7.45
C TYR A 185 -4.15 10.84 6.26
N VAL A 186 -3.18 10.01 5.90
CA VAL A 186 -3.28 9.12 4.75
C VAL A 186 -3.92 7.79 5.17
N ILE A 187 -5.15 7.56 4.74
CA ILE A 187 -5.94 6.37 5.14
C ILE A 187 -6.17 5.47 3.93
N ASN A 188 -5.83 4.20 4.08
CA ASN A 188 -6.11 3.15 3.11
C ASN A 188 -7.14 2.16 3.68
N MET A 189 -8.32 2.13 3.12
CA MET A 189 -9.38 1.21 3.53
C MET A 189 -9.26 -0.10 2.75
N VAL A 190 -8.74 -1.15 3.40
CA VAL A 190 -8.59 -2.48 2.79
C VAL A 190 -9.94 -3.23 2.88
N MET A 191 -10.60 -3.37 1.75
CA MET A 191 -11.95 -3.94 1.67
C MET A 191 -11.99 -5.21 0.81
N ASN A 192 -12.97 -6.06 1.07
CA ASN A 192 -13.20 -7.33 0.38
C ASN A 192 -12.15 -8.43 0.66
N ALA A 193 -11.30 -8.25 1.66
CA ALA A 193 -10.34 -9.26 2.12
C ALA A 193 -10.95 -10.30 3.08
N HIS A 194 -12.23 -10.18 3.40
CA HIS A 194 -12.95 -10.97 4.42
C HIS A 194 -12.95 -12.49 4.20
N ARG A 195 -12.59 -12.98 3.02
CA ARG A 195 -12.48 -14.42 2.76
C ARG A 195 -11.19 -15.03 3.29
N GLY A 196 -10.17 -14.21 3.55
CA GLY A 196 -8.88 -14.63 4.08
C GLY A 196 -8.52 -13.92 5.38
N PHE A 197 -9.08 -12.75 5.64
CA PHE A 197 -8.77 -11.93 6.82
C PHE A 197 -10.00 -11.77 7.71
N GLN A 198 -9.92 -12.32 8.91
CA GLN A 198 -10.94 -12.16 9.92
C GLN A 198 -11.13 -10.66 10.26
N ASN A 199 -12.36 -10.23 10.42
CA ASN A 199 -12.75 -8.84 10.68
C ASN A 199 -12.56 -7.84 9.52
N ALA A 200 -12.12 -8.29 8.33
CA ALA A 200 -12.09 -7.42 7.17
C ALA A 200 -13.50 -7.16 6.63
N MET A 201 -13.80 -5.90 6.33
CA MET A 201 -15.11 -5.49 5.81
C MET A 201 -15.29 -5.93 4.35
N PRO A 202 -16.40 -6.60 3.99
CA PRO A 202 -16.72 -6.84 2.58
C PRO A 202 -17.04 -5.51 1.88
N TYR A 203 -16.59 -5.39 0.62
CA TYR A 203 -16.89 -4.22 -0.19
C TYR A 203 -18.34 -4.24 -0.69
N ASN A 204 -19.05 -3.18 -0.44
CA ASN A 204 -20.19 -2.68 -1.17
C ASN A 204 -20.27 -1.14 -0.98
N PRO A 205 -21.04 -0.40 -1.81
CA PRO A 205 -21.09 1.06 -1.71
C PRO A 205 -21.49 1.59 -0.33
N LYS A 206 -22.40 0.90 0.38
CA LYS A 206 -22.84 1.32 1.72
C LYS A 206 -21.78 1.11 2.79
N SER A 207 -21.05 -0.03 2.74
CA SER A 207 -19.97 -0.27 3.69
C SER A 207 -18.79 0.69 3.47
N LEU A 208 -18.49 1.02 2.22
CA LEU A 208 -17.48 2.03 1.93
C LEU A 208 -17.91 3.42 2.42
N GLN A 209 -19.14 3.85 2.12
CA GLN A 209 -19.66 5.12 2.63
C GLN A 209 -19.57 5.20 4.17
N TYR A 210 -19.96 4.12 4.85
CA TYR A 210 -19.89 4.08 6.32
C TYR A 210 -18.45 4.22 6.83
N MET A 211 -17.47 3.60 6.17
CA MET A 211 -16.06 3.77 6.52
C MET A 211 -15.58 5.22 6.28
N VAL A 212 -15.98 5.83 5.16
CA VAL A 212 -15.65 7.23 4.83
C VAL A 212 -16.23 8.20 5.86
N ASP A 213 -17.46 7.98 6.32
CA ASP A 213 -18.13 8.82 7.32
C ASP A 213 -17.42 8.81 8.69
N LEU A 214 -16.57 7.82 8.95
CA LEU A 214 -15.79 7.67 10.19
C LEU A 214 -14.38 8.27 10.11
N LEU A 215 -13.93 8.66 8.92
CA LEU A 215 -12.56 9.16 8.74
C LEU A 215 -12.29 10.44 9.56
N PRO A 216 -11.11 10.58 10.15
CA PRO A 216 -10.72 11.82 10.79
C PRO A 216 -10.80 12.99 9.82
N LYS A 217 -11.11 14.17 10.35
CA LYS A 217 -11.03 15.40 9.55
C LYS A 217 -9.61 15.55 8.98
N ASP A 218 -9.51 16.15 7.81
CA ASP A 218 -8.25 16.35 7.07
C ASP A 218 -7.58 15.05 6.60
N SER A 219 -8.35 13.97 6.45
CA SER A 219 -7.89 12.74 5.81
C SER A 219 -7.82 12.89 4.30
N ILE A 220 -6.79 12.26 3.72
CA ILE A 220 -6.66 11.92 2.30
C ILE A 220 -6.71 10.39 2.19
N PHE A 221 -7.54 9.84 1.32
CA PHE A 221 -7.81 8.41 1.41
C PHE A 221 -7.92 7.69 0.06
N CYS A 222 -7.70 6.38 0.12
CA CYS A 222 -7.95 5.42 -0.95
C CYS A 222 -8.65 4.16 -0.43
N VAL A 223 -8.95 3.26 -1.35
CA VAL A 223 -9.44 1.92 -1.07
C VAL A 223 -8.57 0.88 -1.76
N SER A 224 -8.06 -0.07 -1.00
CA SER A 224 -7.52 -1.34 -1.51
C SER A 224 -8.67 -2.33 -1.65
N GLY A 225 -9.23 -2.41 -2.84
CA GLY A 225 -10.30 -3.37 -3.14
C GLY A 225 -9.72 -4.72 -3.56
N ILE A 226 -9.85 -5.74 -2.72
CA ILE A 226 -9.24 -7.05 -2.98
C ILE A 226 -10.03 -7.85 -4.04
N GLY A 227 -9.30 -8.41 -5.01
CA GLY A 227 -9.83 -9.19 -6.12
C GLY A 227 -10.71 -8.36 -7.06
N PRO A 228 -11.89 -8.87 -7.46
CA PRO A 228 -12.77 -8.17 -8.42
C PRO A 228 -13.31 -6.83 -7.90
N ALA A 229 -13.17 -6.54 -6.60
CA ALA A 229 -13.55 -5.27 -6.00
C ALA A 229 -12.56 -4.13 -6.31
N GLN A 230 -11.35 -4.40 -6.80
CA GLN A 230 -10.31 -3.38 -6.98
C GLN A 230 -10.81 -2.16 -7.77
N LEU A 231 -11.24 -2.34 -8.99
CA LEU A 231 -11.66 -1.21 -9.82
C LEU A 231 -12.95 -0.53 -9.32
N PRO A 232 -14.05 -1.26 -9.02
CA PRO A 232 -15.27 -0.61 -8.55
C PRO A 232 -15.10 0.09 -7.20
N ALA A 233 -14.32 -0.45 -6.26
CA ALA A 233 -14.06 0.18 -4.98
C ALA A 233 -13.21 1.46 -5.14
N SER A 234 -12.16 1.40 -5.97
CA SER A 234 -11.30 2.54 -6.24
C SER A 234 -12.06 3.70 -6.91
N VAL A 235 -12.90 3.41 -7.91
CA VAL A 235 -13.74 4.45 -8.55
C VAL A 235 -14.77 5.02 -7.57
N ASN A 236 -15.42 4.14 -6.78
CA ASN A 236 -16.40 4.60 -5.78
C ASN A 236 -15.74 5.47 -4.69
N SER A 237 -14.51 5.18 -4.28
CA SER A 237 -13.81 6.02 -3.32
C SER A 237 -13.60 7.45 -3.82
N LEU A 238 -13.29 7.63 -5.11
CA LEU A 238 -13.18 8.96 -5.73
C LEU A 238 -14.51 9.73 -5.69
N LEU A 239 -15.63 9.05 -5.99
CA LEU A 239 -16.97 9.65 -5.94
C LEU A 239 -17.35 10.07 -4.52
N LEU A 240 -16.76 9.47 -3.52
CA LEU A 240 -16.92 9.81 -2.10
C LEU A 240 -15.88 10.82 -1.58
N GLY A 241 -15.09 11.42 -2.49
CA GLY A 241 -14.10 12.45 -2.15
C GLY A 241 -12.69 11.92 -1.89
N GLY A 242 -12.38 10.68 -2.21
CA GLY A 242 -11.03 10.15 -2.16
C GLY A 242 -10.09 10.86 -3.15
N GLN A 243 -8.85 11.03 -2.76
CA GLN A 243 -7.85 11.75 -3.57
C GLN A 243 -6.74 10.82 -4.08
N ILE A 244 -6.79 9.56 -3.70
CA ILE A 244 -5.84 8.52 -4.12
C ILE A 244 -6.63 7.38 -4.75
N ILE A 245 -6.18 6.88 -5.89
CA ILE A 245 -6.69 5.65 -6.49
C ILE A 245 -5.58 4.60 -6.48
N ARG A 246 -5.86 3.44 -5.86
CA ARG A 246 -4.89 2.35 -5.73
C ARG A 246 -5.27 1.19 -6.65
N VAL A 247 -4.26 0.70 -7.39
CA VAL A 247 -4.37 -0.48 -8.25
C VAL A 247 -3.05 -1.26 -8.24
N GLY A 248 -3.10 -2.53 -8.63
CA GLY A 248 -1.90 -3.35 -8.77
C GLY A 248 -2.16 -4.83 -8.52
N LEU A 249 -1.15 -5.64 -8.82
CA LEU A 249 -1.20 -7.11 -8.69
C LEU A 249 -1.21 -7.57 -7.23
N GLU A 250 -0.84 -6.72 -6.29
CA GLU A 250 -1.00 -6.99 -4.86
C GLU A 250 -2.46 -7.27 -4.50
N ASP A 251 -3.36 -6.43 -5.01
CA ASP A 251 -4.77 -6.48 -4.64
C ASP A 251 -5.60 -7.34 -5.61
N ASN A 252 -5.20 -7.43 -6.89
CA ASN A 252 -5.94 -8.18 -7.92
C ASN A 252 -5.03 -8.65 -9.05
N LEU A 253 -5.02 -9.96 -9.29
CA LEU A 253 -4.19 -10.59 -10.33
C LEU A 253 -4.79 -10.51 -11.75
N TYR A 254 -6.02 -10.00 -11.91
CA TYR A 254 -6.77 -10.07 -13.16
C TYR A 254 -7.10 -8.68 -13.71
N TYR A 255 -6.90 -8.50 -15.01
CA TYR A 255 -7.39 -7.33 -15.73
C TYR A 255 -8.92 -7.37 -15.88
N ARG A 256 -9.43 -8.56 -16.20
CA ARG A 256 -10.85 -8.93 -16.24
C ARG A 256 -10.97 -10.44 -16.06
N GLN A 257 -12.20 -10.93 -15.94
CA GLN A 257 -12.44 -12.37 -15.77
C GLN A 257 -11.70 -13.18 -16.85
N GLY A 258 -10.89 -14.14 -16.42
CA GLY A 258 -10.13 -15.03 -17.30
C GLY A 258 -8.88 -14.43 -17.97
N GLN A 259 -8.56 -13.16 -17.72
CA GLN A 259 -7.37 -12.50 -18.26
C GLN A 259 -6.48 -11.98 -17.12
N LEU A 260 -5.29 -12.53 -16.98
CA LEU A 260 -4.28 -12.03 -16.03
C LEU A 260 -3.84 -10.61 -16.41
N ALA A 261 -3.54 -9.80 -15.39
CA ALA A 261 -3.12 -8.42 -15.54
C ALA A 261 -1.60 -8.27 -15.48
N ARG A 262 -1.12 -7.13 -16.00
CA ARG A 262 0.16 -6.50 -15.66
C ARG A 262 -0.11 -5.22 -14.90
N ASN A 263 0.79 -4.82 -14.00
CA ASN A 263 0.63 -3.58 -13.24
C ASN A 263 0.45 -2.36 -14.15
N VAL A 264 1.24 -2.24 -15.19
CA VAL A 264 1.16 -1.13 -16.16
C VAL A 264 -0.21 -1.05 -16.84
N GLU A 265 -0.82 -2.19 -17.20
CA GLU A 265 -2.16 -2.22 -17.82
C GLU A 265 -3.26 -1.73 -16.84
N LEU A 266 -3.11 -2.05 -15.55
CA LEU A 266 -4.02 -1.58 -14.50
C LEU A 266 -3.89 -0.06 -14.31
N VAL A 267 -2.65 0.47 -14.29
CA VAL A 267 -2.39 1.91 -14.21
C VAL A 267 -2.92 2.64 -15.44
N GLU A 268 -2.62 2.18 -16.65
CA GLU A 268 -3.11 2.78 -17.90
C GLU A 268 -4.64 2.83 -17.95
N ARG A 269 -5.31 1.74 -17.55
CA ARG A 269 -6.77 1.70 -17.46
C ARG A 269 -7.29 2.75 -16.49
N THR A 270 -6.67 2.84 -15.32
CA THR A 270 -7.03 3.81 -14.28
C THR A 270 -6.87 5.24 -14.77
N VAL A 271 -5.75 5.56 -15.39
CA VAL A 271 -5.48 6.90 -15.95
C VAL A 271 -6.49 7.27 -17.04
N ARG A 272 -6.89 6.32 -17.90
CA ARG A 272 -7.95 6.58 -18.89
C ARG A 272 -9.29 6.90 -18.24
N ILE A 273 -9.70 6.11 -17.21
CA ILE A 273 -10.95 6.35 -16.47
C ILE A 273 -10.93 7.72 -15.80
N LEU A 274 -9.83 8.07 -15.14
CA LEU A 274 -9.69 9.37 -14.47
C LEU A 274 -9.83 10.54 -15.46
N ARG A 275 -9.21 10.45 -16.64
CA ARG A 275 -9.32 11.47 -17.69
C ARG A 275 -10.74 11.61 -18.24
N GLU A 276 -11.46 10.49 -18.44
CA GLU A 276 -12.87 10.50 -18.85
C GLU A 276 -13.81 11.08 -17.78
N MET A 277 -13.34 11.13 -16.51
CA MET A 277 -14.05 11.77 -15.39
C MET A 277 -13.56 13.20 -15.12
N ASP A 278 -12.79 13.81 -16.02
CA ASP A 278 -12.20 15.15 -15.91
C ASP A 278 -11.26 15.33 -14.70
N TYR A 279 -10.62 14.25 -14.23
CA TYR A 279 -9.57 14.35 -13.24
C TYR A 279 -8.19 14.53 -13.87
N GLU A 280 -7.35 15.34 -13.23
CA GLU A 280 -5.94 15.47 -13.52
C GLU A 280 -5.13 14.45 -12.70
N ILE A 281 -4.09 13.89 -13.31
CA ILE A 281 -3.19 12.95 -12.62
C ILE A 281 -2.09 13.75 -11.90
N ALA A 282 -1.95 13.54 -10.61
CA ALA A 282 -0.89 14.17 -9.83
C ALA A 282 0.48 13.62 -10.23
N THR A 283 1.44 14.50 -10.52
CA THR A 283 2.86 14.15 -10.63
C THR A 283 3.42 13.71 -9.27
N PRO A 284 4.56 13.03 -9.19
CA PRO A 284 5.18 12.71 -7.90
C PRO A 284 5.45 13.92 -7.00
N ALA A 285 5.83 15.05 -7.58
CA ALA A 285 6.02 16.30 -6.82
C ALA A 285 4.72 16.82 -6.23
N GLU A 286 3.63 16.78 -6.99
CA GLU A 286 2.29 17.14 -6.52
C GLU A 286 1.75 16.13 -5.51
N ALA A 287 2.01 14.83 -5.71
CA ALA A 287 1.67 13.79 -4.76
C ALA A 287 2.35 14.03 -3.39
N ARG A 288 3.65 14.37 -3.38
CA ARG A 288 4.35 14.75 -2.13
C ARG A 288 3.67 15.94 -1.45
N GLN A 289 3.31 16.94 -2.20
CA GLN A 289 2.61 18.11 -1.64
C GLN A 289 1.24 17.73 -1.07
N MET A 290 0.46 16.92 -1.80
CA MET A 290 -0.86 16.45 -1.36
C MET A 290 -0.78 15.56 -0.11
N LEU A 291 0.29 14.76 0.01
CA LEU A 291 0.53 13.83 1.13
C LEU A 291 1.23 14.50 2.33
N GLY A 292 1.59 15.78 2.23
CA GLY A 292 2.32 16.49 3.28
C GLY A 292 3.78 16.02 3.45
N LEU A 293 4.37 15.42 2.42
CA LEU A 293 5.75 14.95 2.45
C LEU A 293 6.74 16.10 2.18
N PRO A 294 7.96 16.05 2.74
CA PRO A 294 9.01 16.99 2.43
C PRO A 294 9.32 17.01 0.92
N ARG A 295 9.69 18.19 0.38
CA ARG A 295 10.20 18.26 -0.97
C ARG A 295 11.56 17.56 -1.02
N THR A 296 11.74 16.62 -1.94
CA THR A 296 13.05 16.08 -2.24
C THR A 296 13.75 17.04 -3.21
N ASP A 297 14.76 17.77 -2.73
CA ASP A 297 15.58 18.68 -3.57
C ASP A 297 16.62 17.93 -4.41
N THR A 298 16.49 16.61 -4.53
CA THR A 298 17.41 15.79 -5.34
C THR A 298 16.79 15.59 -6.72
N PRO A 299 17.21 16.35 -7.76
CA PRO A 299 16.76 16.05 -9.11
C PRO A 299 17.35 14.70 -9.53
N VAL A 300 16.48 13.72 -9.79
CA VAL A 300 16.86 12.51 -10.49
C VAL A 300 17.27 12.93 -11.90
N ARG A 301 18.58 13.00 -12.14
CA ARG A 301 19.11 13.23 -13.50
C ARG A 301 18.85 11.94 -14.30
N PRO A 302 18.07 11.97 -15.39
CA PRO A 302 18.00 10.84 -16.28
C PRO A 302 19.39 10.65 -16.91
N GLN A 303 20.09 9.61 -16.52
CA GLN A 303 21.31 9.15 -17.21
C GLN A 303 20.91 8.26 -18.39
N PHE A 304 20.29 8.81 -19.40
CA PHE A 304 20.22 8.16 -20.70
C PHE A 304 20.21 9.23 -21.80
N SER A 305 21.39 9.52 -22.36
CA SER A 305 21.50 9.99 -23.73
C SER A 305 21.12 8.81 -24.63
N VAL A 306 20.02 8.95 -25.36
CA VAL A 306 19.73 8.09 -26.51
C VAL A 306 20.80 8.41 -27.56
N ALA A 307 21.65 7.41 -27.88
CA ALA A 307 22.43 7.38 -29.07
C ALA A 307 21.69 6.56 -30.14
#